data_94ddcf1d0d910e729c41e7ab8613d27e
#
_entry.id   94ddcf1d0d910e729c41e7ab8613d27e
#
_cell.length_a   1.000
_cell.length_b   1.000
_cell.length_c   1.000
_cell.angle_alpha   90.00
_cell.angle_beta   90.00
_cell.angle_gamma   90.00
#
_symmetry.space_group_name_H-M   'P 1'
#
loop_
_entity.id
_entity.type
_entity.pdbx_description
1 polymer ?
#
loop_
_entity_poly.entity_id
_entity_poly.type
_entity_poly.pdbx_seq_one_letter_code
_entity_poly.pdbx_strand_id
1 'polypeptide(L)'
;NEDALALLAAARGLPAGTAFAAEDYAEVNPYCFAAPVSPHIAAAEAGVEVNLNLIRALADRAAAKNDWLVVEGAGGWRAPLSDTASMADLATTLSDPVLLVVGVRLGCLNHAVLTAEAIRRSGLPLVGWVANHIDPQMPRVAENLAMLERLLGSAPLGVFPHDRSGEGTSQAALTAFDRLTVVIEQVANLR
;
A
#
# COMPACT_ATOMS: atom_id res chain seq x y z
N ASN A 1 7.34 -12.43 8.11
CA ASN A 1 6.14 -11.96 7.41
C ASN A 1 6.18 -12.48 5.98
N GLU A 2 5.19 -13.30 5.61
CA GLU A 2 5.12 -13.95 4.29
C GLU A 2 4.94 -12.93 3.16
N ASP A 3 4.17 -11.86 3.40
CA ASP A 3 3.92 -10.80 2.42
C ASP A 3 5.23 -10.10 2.03
N ALA A 4 6.06 -9.72 3.01
CA ALA A 4 7.34 -9.06 2.74
C ALA A 4 8.31 -9.98 1.97
N LEU A 5 8.31 -11.29 2.25
CA LEU A 5 9.11 -12.27 1.48
C LEU A 5 8.58 -12.42 0.05
N ALA A 6 7.25 -12.43 -0.14
CA ALA A 6 6.65 -12.49 -1.47
C ALA A 6 6.96 -11.23 -2.29
N LEU A 7 6.86 -10.04 -1.68
CA LEU A 7 7.22 -8.77 -2.31
C LEU A 7 8.72 -8.72 -2.70
N LEU A 8 9.61 -9.17 -1.82
CA LEU A 8 11.03 -9.22 -2.10
C LEU A 8 11.37 -10.19 -3.23
N ALA A 9 10.72 -11.37 -3.25
CA ALA A 9 10.86 -12.33 -4.34
C ALA A 9 10.39 -11.73 -5.68
N ALA A 10 9.20 -11.12 -5.69
CA ALA A 10 8.64 -10.48 -6.88
C ALA A 10 9.53 -9.34 -7.40
N ALA A 11 10.03 -8.48 -6.51
CA ALA A 11 10.93 -7.39 -6.88
C ALA A 11 12.25 -7.85 -7.51
N ARG A 12 12.70 -9.06 -7.19
CA ARG A 12 13.93 -9.67 -7.76
C ARG A 12 13.64 -10.63 -8.92
N GLY A 13 12.40 -10.77 -9.36
CA GLY A 13 11.99 -11.72 -10.40
C GLY A 13 12.20 -13.18 -10.01
N LEU A 14 12.10 -13.50 -8.71
CA LEU A 14 12.32 -14.83 -8.16
C LEU A 14 11.00 -15.52 -7.82
N PRO A 15 10.94 -16.85 -7.78
CA PRO A 15 9.76 -17.60 -7.38
C PRO A 15 9.32 -17.27 -5.94
N ALA A 16 8.01 -17.30 -5.70
CA ALA A 16 7.49 -17.20 -4.33
C ALA A 16 8.08 -18.33 -3.45
N GLY A 17 8.37 -18.01 -2.19
CA GLY A 17 9.01 -18.94 -1.26
C GLY A 17 10.54 -19.02 -1.34
N THR A 18 11.18 -18.18 -2.17
CA THR A 18 12.65 -18.04 -2.17
C THR A 18 13.12 -17.59 -0.78
N ALA A 19 14.16 -18.25 -0.27
CA ALA A 19 14.80 -17.84 0.98
C ALA A 19 15.75 -16.66 0.74
N PHE A 20 15.77 -15.72 1.67
CA PHE A 20 16.63 -14.55 1.64
C PHE A 20 17.51 -14.47 2.89
N ALA A 21 18.66 -13.81 2.79
CA ALA A 21 19.46 -13.49 3.94
C ALA A 21 18.73 -12.52 4.89
N ALA A 22 19.04 -12.59 6.18
CA ALA A 22 18.39 -11.74 7.18
C ALA A 22 18.61 -10.25 6.91
N GLU A 23 19.77 -9.89 6.40
CA GLU A 23 20.16 -8.54 6.03
C GLU A 23 19.30 -8.01 4.88
N ASP A 24 19.08 -8.80 3.84
CA ASP A 24 18.22 -8.44 2.70
C ASP A 24 16.77 -8.19 3.15
N TYR A 25 16.30 -9.03 4.07
CA TYR A 25 14.94 -8.90 4.62
C TYR A 25 14.81 -7.64 5.48
N ALA A 26 15.79 -7.35 6.33
CA ALA A 26 15.78 -6.19 7.21
C ALA A 26 15.85 -4.84 6.44
N GLU A 27 16.46 -4.83 5.24
CA GLU A 27 16.46 -3.64 4.38
C GLU A 27 15.05 -3.30 3.86
N VAL A 28 14.21 -4.30 3.57
CA VAL A 28 12.87 -4.09 3.02
C VAL A 28 11.75 -4.12 4.07
N ASN A 29 11.99 -4.73 5.22
CA ASN A 29 11.03 -4.82 6.31
C ASN A 29 11.72 -4.66 7.68
N PRO A 30 12.11 -3.42 8.03
CA PRO A 30 12.91 -3.15 9.23
C PRO A 30 12.19 -3.45 10.55
N TYR A 31 10.86 -3.50 10.53
CA TYR A 31 10.05 -3.79 11.71
C TYR A 31 9.09 -4.95 11.42
N CYS A 32 9.47 -6.13 11.87
CA CYS A 32 8.66 -7.34 11.76
C CYS A 32 8.39 -7.92 13.13
N PHE A 33 7.13 -7.99 13.52
CA PHE A 33 6.68 -8.52 14.81
C PHE A 33 5.98 -9.87 14.63
N ALA A 34 6.14 -10.76 15.61
CA ALA A 34 5.56 -12.09 15.56
C ALA A 34 4.02 -12.07 15.79
N ALA A 35 3.54 -11.17 16.65
CA ALA A 35 2.12 -11.09 16.99
C ALA A 35 1.32 -10.36 15.89
N PRO A 36 0.20 -10.93 15.40
CA PRO A 36 -0.68 -10.30 14.41
C PRO A 36 -1.63 -9.30 15.08
N VAL A 37 -1.08 -8.29 15.74
CA VAL A 37 -1.81 -7.23 16.43
C VAL A 37 -1.43 -5.86 15.83
N SER A 38 -2.07 -4.80 16.31
CA SER A 38 -1.78 -3.45 15.82
C SER A 38 -0.28 -3.09 16.00
N PRO A 39 0.36 -2.42 15.04
CA PRO A 39 1.81 -2.17 15.04
C PRO A 39 2.35 -1.56 16.34
N HIS A 40 1.66 -0.57 16.92
CA HIS A 40 2.08 0.06 18.17
C HIS A 40 2.06 -0.91 19.37
N ILE A 41 1.10 -1.84 19.41
CA ILE A 41 1.02 -2.88 20.47
C ILE A 41 2.18 -3.84 20.31
N ALA A 42 2.39 -4.36 19.08
CA ALA A 42 3.47 -5.29 18.82
C ALA A 42 4.86 -4.69 19.09
N ALA A 43 5.06 -3.42 18.75
CA ALA A 43 6.30 -2.69 19.03
C ALA A 43 6.52 -2.52 20.54
N ALA A 44 5.47 -2.14 21.29
CA ALA A 44 5.54 -1.98 22.75
C ALA A 44 5.84 -3.32 23.45
N GLU A 45 5.19 -4.42 23.04
CA GLU A 45 5.45 -5.76 23.57
C GLU A 45 6.88 -6.23 23.29
N ALA A 46 7.44 -5.86 22.14
CA ALA A 46 8.82 -6.16 21.76
C ALA A 46 9.86 -5.21 22.39
N GLY A 47 9.44 -4.16 23.10
CA GLY A 47 10.33 -3.12 23.60
C GLY A 47 11.04 -2.32 22.50
N VAL A 48 10.41 -2.19 21.32
CA VAL A 48 10.95 -1.52 20.14
C VAL A 48 10.19 -0.23 19.89
N GLU A 49 10.92 0.85 19.64
CA GLU A 49 10.35 2.10 19.15
C GLU A 49 10.48 2.20 17.63
N VAL A 50 9.37 2.45 16.94
CA VAL A 50 9.37 2.62 15.48
C VAL A 50 9.96 3.98 15.12
N ASN A 51 11.11 3.97 14.47
CA ASN A 51 11.83 5.18 14.05
C ASN A 51 11.55 5.50 12.58
N LEU A 52 10.74 6.53 12.32
CA LEU A 52 10.37 6.95 10.97
C LEU A 52 11.56 7.41 10.13
N ASN A 53 12.58 8.02 10.76
CA ASN A 53 13.79 8.47 10.06
C ASN A 53 14.65 7.28 9.60
N LEU A 54 14.67 6.18 10.35
CA LEU A 54 15.31 4.95 9.89
C LEU A 54 14.60 4.38 8.65
N ILE A 55 13.27 4.32 8.67
CA ILE A 55 12.50 3.86 7.52
C ILE A 55 12.76 4.76 6.31
N ARG A 56 12.78 6.09 6.48
CA ARG A 56 13.11 7.04 5.43
C ARG A 56 14.50 6.77 4.84
N ALA A 57 15.51 6.61 5.68
CA ALA A 57 16.88 6.33 5.21
C ALA A 57 17.01 4.99 4.44
N LEU A 58 16.23 3.97 4.84
CA LEU A 58 16.15 2.71 4.11
C LEU A 58 15.46 2.89 2.75
N ALA A 59 14.35 3.62 2.73
CA ALA A 59 13.61 3.94 1.51
C ALA A 59 14.48 4.74 0.51
N ASP A 60 15.21 5.76 0.97
CA ASP A 60 16.11 6.54 0.13
C ASP A 60 17.22 5.68 -0.48
N ARG A 61 17.79 4.73 0.29
CA ARG A 61 18.79 3.79 -0.21
C ARG A 61 18.20 2.81 -1.24
N ALA A 62 16.98 2.35 -1.03
CA ALA A 62 16.29 1.49 -1.97
C ALA A 62 15.97 2.24 -3.28
N ALA A 63 15.44 3.46 -3.19
CA ALA A 63 15.13 4.30 -4.32
C ALA A 63 16.38 4.63 -5.18
N ALA A 64 17.55 4.81 -4.56
CA ALA A 64 18.79 5.08 -5.28
C ALA A 64 19.29 3.90 -6.15
N LYS A 65 18.77 2.69 -5.92
CA LYS A 65 19.19 1.46 -6.62
C LYS A 65 18.13 0.91 -7.58
N ASN A 66 16.93 1.49 -7.60
CA ASN A 66 15.80 0.94 -8.32
C ASN A 66 15.03 2.06 -9.04
N ASP A 67 14.46 1.76 -10.20
CA ASP A 67 13.60 2.69 -10.95
C ASP A 67 12.27 2.97 -10.23
N TRP A 68 11.81 2.01 -9.44
CA TRP A 68 10.57 2.08 -8.68
C TRP A 68 10.78 1.63 -7.24
N LEU A 69 10.19 2.37 -6.32
CA LEU A 69 10.05 1.98 -4.92
C LEU A 69 8.55 1.97 -4.57
N VAL A 70 8.08 0.85 -4.06
CA VAL A 70 6.73 0.71 -3.50
C VAL A 70 6.85 0.49 -2.00
N VAL A 71 6.19 1.34 -1.23
CA VAL A 71 6.14 1.21 0.24
C VAL A 71 4.72 0.83 0.65
N GLU A 72 4.57 -0.33 1.25
CA GLU A 72 3.31 -0.80 1.81
C GLU A 72 3.28 -0.55 3.33
N GLY A 73 2.18 0.04 3.82
CA GLY A 73 1.93 0.23 5.24
C GLY A 73 1.18 -0.95 5.86
N ALA A 74 1.26 -1.08 7.18
CA ALA A 74 0.49 -2.04 7.95
C ALA A 74 -0.80 -1.42 8.50
N GLY A 75 -1.95 -2.03 8.19
CA GLY A 75 -3.26 -1.51 8.57
C GLY A 75 -3.74 -0.38 7.64
N GLY A 76 -4.36 0.65 8.19
CA GLY A 76 -4.90 1.76 7.40
C GLY A 76 -4.15 3.07 7.62
N TRP A 77 -4.54 4.11 6.89
CA TRP A 77 -3.92 5.45 6.90
C TRP A 77 -3.69 6.04 8.31
N ARG A 78 -4.60 5.78 9.23
CA ARG A 78 -4.50 6.25 10.64
C ARG A 78 -4.06 5.16 11.60
N ALA A 79 -3.56 4.01 11.13
CA ALA A 79 -3.04 2.99 12.01
C ALA A 79 -1.88 3.54 12.86
N PRO A 80 -1.92 3.41 14.19
CA PRO A 80 -0.87 3.93 15.05
C PRO A 80 0.40 3.06 14.96
N LEU A 81 1.54 3.72 14.88
CA LEU A 81 2.88 3.13 14.96
C LEU A 81 3.47 3.27 16.37
N SER A 82 3.05 4.32 17.09
CA SER A 82 3.39 4.62 18.48
C SER A 82 2.28 5.47 19.09
N ASP A 83 2.47 5.96 20.30
CA ASP A 83 1.56 6.91 20.97
C ASP A 83 1.46 8.26 20.23
N THR A 84 2.46 8.60 19.41
CA THR A 84 2.58 9.92 18.77
C THR A 84 2.66 9.86 17.26
N ALA A 85 2.85 8.70 16.66
CA ALA A 85 3.03 8.51 15.21
C ALA A 85 2.06 7.48 14.63
N SER A 86 1.62 7.71 13.40
CA SER A 86 0.72 6.86 12.62
C SER A 86 1.32 6.53 11.23
N MET A 87 0.66 5.68 10.47
CA MET A 87 1.01 5.43 9.07
C MET A 87 0.93 6.69 8.21
N ALA A 88 0.05 7.65 8.53
CA ALA A 88 0.00 8.94 7.84
C ALA A 88 1.29 9.76 8.08
N ASP A 89 1.85 9.71 9.29
CA ASP A 89 3.10 10.39 9.61
C ASP A 89 4.28 9.75 8.88
N LEU A 90 4.29 8.42 8.76
CA LEU A 90 5.26 7.71 7.92
C LEU A 90 5.15 8.13 6.45
N ALA A 91 3.95 8.10 5.87
CA ALA A 91 3.74 8.51 4.49
C ALA A 91 4.18 9.96 4.25
N THR A 92 3.89 10.86 5.20
CA THR A 92 4.33 12.27 5.14
C THR A 92 5.85 12.39 5.24
N THR A 93 6.49 11.56 6.08
CA THR A 93 7.95 11.52 6.20
C THR A 93 8.60 11.06 4.89
N LEU A 94 8.02 10.09 4.20
CA LEU A 94 8.49 9.63 2.88
C LEU A 94 8.24 10.66 1.78
N SER A 95 7.15 11.45 1.90
CA SER A 95 6.77 12.51 0.94
C SER A 95 6.50 12.02 -0.48
N ASP A 96 6.14 10.74 -0.63
CA ASP A 96 5.87 10.12 -1.93
C ASP A 96 4.38 10.17 -2.29
N PRO A 97 4.03 10.06 -3.60
CA PRO A 97 2.66 9.93 -4.05
C PRO A 97 1.98 8.70 -3.45
N VAL A 98 0.69 8.84 -3.15
CA VAL A 98 -0.09 7.78 -2.50
C VAL A 98 -1.04 7.12 -3.50
N LEU A 99 -0.98 5.79 -3.59
CA LEU A 99 -1.97 4.95 -4.26
C LEU A 99 -2.91 4.36 -3.21
N LEU A 100 -4.23 4.58 -3.36
CA LEU A 100 -5.22 4.04 -2.44
C LEU A 100 -5.69 2.65 -2.90
N VAL A 101 -5.51 1.65 -2.07
CA VAL A 101 -6.09 0.32 -2.28
C VAL A 101 -7.42 0.21 -1.54
N VAL A 102 -8.51 0.01 -2.27
CA VAL A 102 -9.87 -0.11 -1.72
C VAL A 102 -10.28 -1.58 -1.70
N GLY A 103 -10.37 -2.17 -0.51
CA GLY A 103 -10.97 -3.50 -0.35
C GLY A 103 -12.47 -3.44 -0.58
N VAL A 104 -12.94 -4.01 -1.69
CA VAL A 104 -14.35 -3.97 -2.12
C VAL A 104 -15.15 -4.96 -1.28
N ARG A 105 -15.87 -4.43 -0.31
CA ARG A 105 -16.77 -5.11 0.63
C ARG A 105 -17.78 -4.11 1.15
N LEU A 106 -18.81 -4.56 1.85
CA LEU A 106 -19.76 -3.65 2.50
C LEU A 106 -19.04 -2.67 3.44
N GLY A 107 -19.35 -1.37 3.31
CA GLY A 107 -18.69 -0.27 4.03
C GLY A 107 -17.51 0.37 3.28
N CYS A 108 -17.07 -0.18 2.15
CA CYS A 108 -15.91 0.33 1.41
C CYS A 108 -16.08 1.79 0.94
N LEU A 109 -17.30 2.22 0.62
CA LEU A 109 -17.57 3.62 0.22
C LEU A 109 -17.13 4.60 1.30
N ASN A 110 -17.59 4.38 2.54
CA ASN A 110 -17.24 5.22 3.68
C ASN A 110 -15.73 5.19 3.96
N HIS A 111 -15.12 4.00 4.01
CA HIS A 111 -13.69 3.86 4.29
C HIS A 111 -12.84 4.55 3.22
N ALA A 112 -13.17 4.38 1.94
CA ALA A 112 -12.43 4.98 0.84
C ALA A 112 -12.50 6.52 0.87
N VAL A 113 -13.69 7.09 1.08
CA VAL A 113 -13.87 8.54 1.15
C VAL A 113 -13.09 9.14 2.32
N LEU A 114 -13.27 8.60 3.53
CA LEU A 114 -12.56 9.09 4.71
C LEU A 114 -11.04 9.01 4.55
N THR A 115 -10.54 7.92 3.95
CA THR A 115 -9.11 7.75 3.71
C THR A 115 -8.60 8.73 2.66
N ALA A 116 -9.30 8.87 1.53
CA ALA A 116 -8.93 9.81 0.47
C ALA A 116 -8.93 11.28 0.98
N GLU A 117 -9.91 11.66 1.78
CA GLU A 117 -9.93 12.98 2.42
C GLU A 117 -8.73 13.18 3.35
N ALA A 118 -8.40 12.17 4.16
CA ALA A 118 -7.28 12.24 5.08
C ALA A 118 -5.93 12.35 4.35
N ILE A 119 -5.75 11.61 3.24
CA ILE A 119 -4.57 11.71 2.38
C ILE A 119 -4.47 13.12 1.78
N ARG A 120 -5.52 13.63 1.18
CA ARG A 120 -5.53 14.99 0.58
C ARG A 120 -5.21 16.08 1.61
N ARG A 121 -5.74 15.95 2.84
CA ARG A 121 -5.45 16.89 3.94
C ARG A 121 -4.00 16.84 4.44
N SER A 122 -3.28 15.74 4.23
CA SER A 122 -1.86 15.66 4.57
C SER A 122 -0.95 16.39 3.57
N GLY A 123 -1.51 16.86 2.46
CA GLY A 123 -0.76 17.53 1.40
C GLY A 123 -0.08 16.58 0.42
N LEU A 124 -0.19 15.27 0.62
CA LEU A 124 0.37 14.27 -0.31
C LEU A 124 -0.53 14.09 -1.54
N PRO A 125 0.06 13.89 -2.72
CA PRO A 125 -0.69 13.57 -3.93
C PRO A 125 -1.36 12.20 -3.80
N LEU A 126 -2.70 12.15 -3.88
CA LEU A 126 -3.43 10.90 -4.13
C LEU A 126 -3.45 10.69 -5.64
N VAL A 127 -2.56 9.84 -6.15
CA VAL A 127 -2.35 9.64 -7.60
C VAL A 127 -3.37 8.72 -8.26
N GLY A 128 -4.12 8.00 -7.46
CA GLY A 128 -5.18 7.11 -7.96
C GLY A 128 -5.62 6.11 -6.92
N TRP A 129 -6.49 5.21 -7.36
CA TRP A 129 -6.94 4.11 -6.53
C TRP A 129 -7.13 2.83 -7.35
N VAL A 130 -7.03 1.70 -6.66
CA VAL A 130 -7.35 0.38 -7.21
C VAL A 130 -8.45 -0.26 -6.38
N ALA A 131 -9.31 -1.04 -7.03
CA ALA A 131 -10.36 -1.80 -6.39
C ALA A 131 -9.90 -3.26 -6.22
N ASN A 132 -9.80 -3.73 -4.99
CA ASN A 132 -9.49 -5.12 -4.68
C ASN A 132 -10.75 -5.83 -4.15
N HIS A 133 -11.30 -6.76 -4.92
CA HIS A 133 -12.52 -7.46 -4.57
C HIS A 133 -12.23 -8.57 -3.55
N ILE A 134 -12.36 -8.22 -2.27
CA ILE A 134 -12.00 -9.12 -1.15
C ILE A 134 -13.17 -9.95 -0.61
N ASP A 135 -14.43 -9.57 -0.90
CA ASP A 135 -15.63 -10.30 -0.49
C ASP A 135 -16.37 -10.85 -1.70
N PRO A 136 -16.23 -12.17 -2.01
CA PRO A 136 -16.85 -12.78 -3.17
C PRO A 136 -18.38 -12.81 -3.11
N GLN A 137 -18.97 -12.57 -1.93
CA GLN A 137 -20.43 -12.58 -1.73
C GLN A 137 -21.02 -11.17 -1.72
N MET A 138 -20.21 -10.13 -1.90
CA MET A 138 -20.70 -8.75 -1.92
C MET A 138 -21.69 -8.51 -3.06
N PRO A 139 -22.97 -8.15 -2.77
CA PRO A 139 -23.92 -7.81 -3.81
C PRO A 139 -23.63 -6.41 -4.37
N ARG A 140 -24.09 -6.16 -5.61
CA ARG A 140 -24.03 -4.83 -6.20
C ARG A 140 -22.65 -4.22 -6.31
N VAL A 141 -21.65 -5.05 -6.64
CA VAL A 141 -20.24 -4.60 -6.80
C VAL A 141 -20.13 -3.49 -7.84
N ALA A 142 -20.78 -3.66 -9.00
CA ALA A 142 -20.70 -2.67 -10.09
C ALA A 142 -21.24 -1.29 -9.67
N GLU A 143 -22.35 -1.26 -8.95
CA GLU A 143 -22.94 -0.02 -8.46
C GLU A 143 -22.09 0.65 -7.38
N ASN A 144 -21.41 -0.14 -6.53
CA ASN A 144 -20.45 0.38 -5.55
C ASN A 144 -19.19 0.93 -6.23
N LEU A 145 -18.66 0.27 -7.25
CA LEU A 145 -17.52 0.78 -8.03
C LEU A 145 -17.87 2.09 -8.73
N ALA A 146 -19.04 2.18 -9.38
CA ALA A 146 -19.50 3.40 -10.01
C ALA A 146 -19.71 4.56 -9.00
N MET A 147 -20.11 4.24 -7.76
CA MET A 147 -20.20 5.24 -6.70
C MET A 147 -18.81 5.68 -6.22
N LEU A 148 -17.86 4.75 -6.02
CA LEU A 148 -16.47 5.06 -5.66
C LEU A 148 -15.83 5.98 -6.70
N GLU A 149 -16.00 5.69 -7.99
CA GLU A 149 -15.50 6.55 -9.08
C GLU A 149 -16.01 8.00 -8.94
N ARG A 150 -17.29 8.18 -8.68
CA ARG A 150 -17.89 9.51 -8.45
C ARG A 150 -17.34 10.19 -7.19
N LEU A 151 -17.23 9.46 -6.09
CA LEU A 151 -16.81 10.01 -4.79
C LEU A 151 -15.30 10.32 -4.75
N LEU A 152 -14.48 9.51 -5.40
CA LEU A 152 -13.02 9.70 -5.46
C LEU A 152 -12.60 10.65 -6.58
N GLY A 153 -13.48 10.85 -7.59
CA GLY A 153 -13.27 11.79 -8.69
C GLY A 153 -12.51 11.23 -9.88
N SER A 154 -12.25 9.92 -9.92
CA SER A 154 -11.57 9.25 -11.01
C SER A 154 -11.96 7.77 -11.09
N ALA A 155 -11.87 7.18 -12.28
CA ALA A 155 -11.97 5.73 -12.43
C ALA A 155 -10.82 5.01 -11.69
N PRO A 156 -11.03 3.75 -11.26
CA PRO A 156 -9.95 2.96 -10.70
C PRO A 156 -8.87 2.68 -11.76
N LEU A 157 -7.62 2.67 -11.34
CA LEU A 157 -6.50 2.28 -12.20
C LEU A 157 -6.60 0.79 -12.59
N GLY A 158 -7.11 -0.03 -11.70
CA GLY A 158 -7.40 -1.44 -11.95
C GLY A 158 -8.47 -1.97 -11.00
N VAL A 159 -9.14 -3.03 -11.44
CA VAL A 159 -10.10 -3.79 -10.62
C VAL A 159 -9.58 -5.21 -10.50
N PHE A 160 -9.17 -5.59 -9.31
CA PHE A 160 -8.65 -6.91 -9.00
C PHE A 160 -9.79 -7.82 -8.58
N PRO A 161 -10.06 -8.90 -9.34
CA PRO A 161 -11.14 -9.82 -9.01
C PRO A 161 -10.82 -10.62 -7.75
N HIS A 162 -11.84 -11.16 -7.10
CA HIS A 162 -11.64 -12.18 -6.08
C HIS A 162 -11.26 -13.50 -6.78
N ASP A 163 -9.97 -13.65 -7.00
CA ASP A 163 -9.41 -14.78 -7.76
C ASP A 163 -8.35 -15.50 -6.93
N ARG A 164 -8.65 -16.77 -6.61
CA ARG A 164 -7.73 -17.63 -5.85
C ARG A 164 -6.65 -18.27 -6.75
N SER A 165 -6.85 -18.28 -8.09
CA SER A 165 -5.85 -18.79 -9.04
C SER A 165 -4.72 -17.80 -9.31
N GLY A 166 -5.00 -16.51 -9.15
CA GLY A 166 -4.06 -15.42 -9.44
C GLY A 166 -3.99 -15.00 -10.92
N GLU A 167 -4.63 -15.72 -11.84
CA GLU A 167 -4.58 -15.41 -13.27
C GLU A 167 -5.27 -14.08 -13.62
N GLY A 168 -6.50 -13.90 -13.14
CA GLY A 168 -7.24 -12.65 -13.35
C GLY A 168 -6.59 -11.45 -12.63
N THR A 169 -5.96 -11.71 -11.51
CA THR A 169 -5.19 -10.71 -10.75
C THR A 169 -4.00 -10.20 -11.57
N SER A 170 -3.29 -11.08 -12.28
CA SER A 170 -2.12 -10.71 -13.09
C SER A 170 -2.49 -9.74 -14.22
N GLN A 171 -3.58 -9.97 -14.94
CA GLN A 171 -4.03 -9.07 -16.01
C GLN A 171 -4.50 -7.72 -15.46
N ALA A 172 -5.20 -7.70 -14.33
CA ALA A 172 -5.62 -6.49 -13.64
C ALA A 172 -4.40 -5.69 -13.16
N ALA A 173 -3.36 -6.36 -12.65
CA ALA A 173 -2.13 -5.74 -12.20
C ALA A 173 -1.37 -5.04 -13.35
N LEU A 174 -1.21 -5.69 -14.49
CA LEU A 174 -0.57 -5.10 -15.67
C LEU A 174 -1.31 -3.82 -16.11
N THR A 175 -2.64 -3.91 -16.22
CA THR A 175 -3.47 -2.76 -16.62
C THR A 175 -3.35 -1.60 -15.62
N ALA A 176 -3.35 -1.91 -14.32
CA ALA A 176 -3.21 -0.90 -13.28
C ALA A 176 -1.83 -0.26 -13.28
N PHE A 177 -0.78 -1.04 -13.51
CA PHE A 177 0.60 -0.55 -13.56
C PHE A 177 0.81 0.40 -14.73
N ASP A 178 0.36 0.05 -15.95
CA ASP A 178 0.46 0.91 -17.13
C ASP A 178 -0.19 2.27 -16.89
N ARG A 179 -1.40 2.29 -16.27
CA ARG A 179 -2.10 3.52 -15.95
C ARG A 179 -1.40 4.32 -14.85
N LEU A 180 -0.89 3.64 -13.82
CA LEU A 180 -0.17 4.27 -12.72
C LEU A 180 1.10 4.95 -13.19
N THR A 181 1.87 4.33 -14.09
CA THR A 181 3.08 4.91 -14.67
C THR A 181 2.79 6.26 -15.32
N VAL A 182 1.75 6.34 -16.16
CA VAL A 182 1.32 7.58 -16.80
C VAL A 182 0.97 8.67 -15.78
N VAL A 183 0.24 8.31 -14.72
CA VAL A 183 -0.16 9.29 -13.69
C VAL A 183 1.03 9.79 -12.89
N ILE A 184 1.97 8.92 -12.53
CA ILE A 184 3.17 9.31 -11.78
C ILE A 184 4.08 10.21 -12.61
N GLU A 185 4.27 9.93 -13.90
CA GLU A 185 5.02 10.80 -14.80
C GLU A 185 4.40 12.20 -14.90
N GLN A 186 3.06 12.28 -14.93
CA GLN A 186 2.36 13.56 -14.91
C GLN A 186 2.60 14.32 -13.60
N VAL A 187 2.58 13.65 -12.46
CA VAL A 187 2.83 14.27 -11.15
C VAL A 187 4.30 14.70 -11.01
N ALA A 188 5.25 13.92 -11.51
CA ALA A 188 6.67 14.26 -11.50
C ALA A 188 6.98 15.52 -12.33
N ASN A 189 6.30 15.69 -13.46
CA ASN A 189 6.45 16.86 -14.34
C ASN A 189 5.81 18.16 -13.79
N LEU A 190 5.04 18.07 -12.68
CA LEU A 190 4.42 19.22 -12.04
C LEU A 190 5.25 19.76 -10.84
N ARG A 191 6.36 19.11 -10.49
CA ARG A 191 7.31 19.52 -9.46
C ARG A 191 8.52 20.19 -10.07
#